data_7e60b53fa9d014c4b64fdffa24dbb857
#
_entry.id   7e60b53fa9d014c4b64fdffa24dbb857
#
_cell.length_a   1.000
_cell.length_b   1.000
_cell.length_c   1.000
_cell.angle_alpha   90.00
_cell.angle_beta   90.00
_cell.angle_gamma   90.00
#
_symmetry.space_group_name_H-M   'P 1'
#
loop_
_entity.id
_entity.type
_entity.pdbx_description
1 polymer ?
#
loop_
_entity_poly.entity_id
_entity_poly.type
_entity_poly.pdbx_seq_one_letter_code
_entity_poly.pdbx_strand_id
1 'polypeptide(L)'
;MHIVVVIPTYNEAENLPKLVPALFALPLNLDILVVDDNSPDGTGQIADDLAATYPKRVRVMHRTGKLGLSSAYLQAFRSLFENTVDAIGQMDADFSHDPSALVEMVKRIDTCDLVLGSRYVPGGSTDIYWPIWRKALSAWGNFYARSILRMPLRDVTGGFRLWRRETLQAMPLERVKASGYIFTVEMAYLAWCLGFKIGEVPIYFADRRWGKSKMSFKIQVEAAVRVWQVMWAYRDLQHKKSLAR
;
A
#
# COMPACT_ATOMS: atom_id res chain seq x y z
N MET A 1 -6.29 -9.37 -17.20
CA MET A 1 -6.11 -8.18 -16.34
C MET A 1 -4.65 -7.76 -16.42
N HIS A 2 -4.37 -6.52 -16.75
CA HIS A 2 -3.04 -5.91 -16.74
C HIS A 2 -2.85 -5.10 -15.46
N ILE A 3 -1.77 -5.36 -14.73
CA ILE A 3 -1.51 -4.79 -13.41
C ILE A 3 -0.22 -3.98 -13.46
N VAL A 4 -0.20 -2.84 -12.79
CA VAL A 4 1.06 -2.13 -12.49
C VAL A 4 1.29 -2.12 -10.99
N VAL A 5 2.39 -2.73 -10.54
CA VAL A 5 2.81 -2.70 -9.14
C VAL A 5 3.68 -1.47 -8.90
N VAL A 6 3.22 -0.58 -8.04
CA VAL A 6 3.95 0.62 -7.62
C VAL A 6 4.80 0.29 -6.41
N ILE A 7 6.10 0.53 -6.52
CA ILE A 7 7.10 0.24 -5.49
C ILE A 7 7.85 1.52 -5.15
N PRO A 8 7.47 2.24 -4.09
CA PRO A 8 8.25 3.36 -3.59
C PRO A 8 9.57 2.89 -2.98
N THR A 9 10.66 3.54 -3.32
CA THR A 9 12.00 3.20 -2.83
C THR A 9 12.69 4.38 -2.16
N TYR A 10 13.40 4.09 -1.08
CA TYR A 10 14.38 4.96 -0.45
C TYR A 10 15.40 4.12 0.33
N ASN A 11 16.59 3.93 -0.21
CA ASN A 11 17.65 3.04 0.27
C ASN A 11 17.21 1.56 0.23
N GLU A 12 16.89 1.08 -0.96
CA GLU A 12 16.42 -0.30 -1.23
C GLU A 12 17.32 -1.03 -2.25
N ALA A 13 18.59 -0.63 -2.36
CA ALA A 13 19.55 -1.18 -3.32
C ALA A 13 19.73 -2.70 -3.20
N GLU A 14 19.62 -3.26 -1.99
CA GLU A 14 19.74 -4.71 -1.77
C GLU A 14 18.47 -5.51 -2.07
N ASN A 15 17.31 -4.85 -1.97
CA ASN A 15 16.01 -5.48 -2.10
C ASN A 15 15.50 -5.48 -3.55
N LEU A 16 15.59 -4.34 -4.22
CA LEU A 16 14.98 -4.12 -5.53
C LEU A 16 15.43 -5.14 -6.60
N PRO A 17 16.73 -5.50 -6.73
CA PRO A 17 17.20 -6.48 -7.71
C PRO A 17 16.65 -7.89 -7.50
N LYS A 18 16.18 -8.21 -6.29
CA LYS A 18 15.60 -9.50 -5.93
C LYS A 18 14.09 -9.49 -6.06
N LEU A 19 13.45 -8.36 -5.72
CA LEU A 19 12.01 -8.22 -5.75
C LEU A 19 11.44 -8.20 -7.17
N VAL A 20 12.09 -7.48 -8.08
CA VAL A 20 11.61 -7.36 -9.48
C VAL A 20 11.54 -8.72 -10.18
N PRO A 21 12.58 -9.57 -10.17
CA PRO A 21 12.48 -10.91 -10.73
C PRO A 21 11.44 -11.79 -10.02
N ALA A 22 11.29 -11.68 -8.70
CA ALA A 22 10.32 -12.44 -7.94
C ALA A 22 8.87 -12.09 -8.35
N LEU A 23 8.59 -10.82 -8.61
CA LEU A 23 7.31 -10.39 -9.15
C LEU A 23 7.07 -10.92 -10.56
N PHE A 24 8.08 -10.88 -11.44
CA PHE A 24 7.96 -11.39 -12.82
C PHE A 24 7.88 -12.92 -12.92
N ALA A 25 8.26 -13.65 -11.87
CA ALA A 25 8.06 -15.10 -11.79
C ALA A 25 6.60 -15.50 -11.50
N LEU A 26 5.74 -14.54 -11.11
CA LEU A 26 4.32 -14.80 -10.88
C LEU A 26 3.58 -15.03 -12.21
N PRO A 27 2.55 -15.89 -12.24
CA PRO A 27 1.73 -16.14 -13.44
C PRO A 27 0.73 -15.00 -13.68
N LEU A 28 1.23 -13.75 -13.72
CA LEU A 28 0.43 -12.53 -13.84
C LEU A 28 0.95 -11.66 -14.98
N ASN A 29 0.04 -10.99 -15.67
CA ASN A 29 0.38 -9.92 -16.61
C ASN A 29 0.59 -8.62 -15.81
N LEU A 30 1.81 -8.39 -15.36
CA LEU A 30 2.15 -7.23 -14.54
C LEU A 30 3.37 -6.48 -15.07
N ASP A 31 3.35 -5.18 -14.84
CA ASP A 31 4.46 -4.26 -14.98
C ASP A 31 4.79 -3.65 -13.61
N ILE A 32 5.95 -3.02 -13.51
CA ILE A 32 6.44 -2.40 -12.28
C ILE A 32 6.72 -0.92 -12.53
N LEU A 33 6.25 -0.07 -11.61
CA LEU A 33 6.64 1.33 -11.51
C LEU A 33 7.42 1.55 -10.21
N VAL A 34 8.73 1.68 -10.34
CA VAL A 34 9.59 2.07 -9.22
C VAL A 34 9.50 3.58 -9.06
N VAL A 35 9.28 4.04 -7.81
CA VAL A 35 9.23 5.49 -7.49
C VAL A 35 10.36 5.78 -6.50
N ASP A 36 11.47 6.27 -7.02
CA ASP A 36 12.67 6.51 -6.20
C ASP A 36 12.71 7.94 -5.63
N ASP A 37 12.77 8.02 -4.30
CA ASP A 37 12.85 9.26 -3.52
C ASP A 37 14.28 9.83 -3.44
N ASN A 38 15.02 9.79 -4.56
CA ASN A 38 16.42 10.23 -4.66
C ASN A 38 17.33 9.51 -3.66
N SER A 39 17.35 8.18 -3.75
CA SER A 39 18.09 7.30 -2.85
C SER A 39 19.62 7.54 -2.98
N PRO A 40 20.34 7.80 -1.88
CA PRO A 40 21.79 8.01 -1.92
C PRO A 40 22.63 6.72 -2.02
N ASP A 41 22.01 5.53 -1.89
CA ASP A 41 22.67 4.23 -1.90
C ASP A 41 22.79 3.58 -3.28
N GLY A 42 22.38 4.29 -4.34
CA GLY A 42 22.41 3.79 -5.71
C GLY A 42 21.12 3.05 -6.15
N THR A 43 20.07 3.02 -5.32
CA THR A 43 18.79 2.39 -5.68
C THR A 43 18.23 2.91 -7.00
N GLY A 44 18.32 4.22 -7.26
CA GLY A 44 17.83 4.83 -8.50
C GLY A 44 18.55 4.28 -9.74
N GLN A 45 19.88 4.16 -9.70
CA GLN A 45 20.65 3.56 -10.80
C GLN A 45 20.28 2.08 -11.01
N ILE A 46 20.14 1.32 -9.93
CA ILE A 46 19.68 -0.08 -10.01
C ILE A 46 18.29 -0.18 -10.64
N ALA A 47 17.40 0.76 -10.35
CA ALA A 47 16.08 0.80 -10.97
C ALA A 47 16.16 1.06 -12.47
N ASP A 48 17.06 1.95 -12.93
CA ASP A 48 17.30 2.22 -14.35
C ASP A 48 17.90 0.99 -15.06
N ASP A 49 18.83 0.29 -14.43
CA ASP A 49 19.42 -0.95 -14.94
C ASP A 49 18.35 -2.06 -15.09
N LEU A 50 17.42 -2.14 -14.13
CA LEU A 50 16.27 -3.05 -14.22
C LEU A 50 15.31 -2.63 -15.34
N ALA A 51 15.08 -1.34 -15.54
CA ALA A 51 14.26 -0.85 -16.66
C ALA A 51 14.90 -1.16 -18.03
N ALA A 52 16.22 -1.11 -18.13
CA ALA A 52 16.96 -1.54 -19.31
C ALA A 52 16.90 -3.06 -19.54
N THR A 53 16.93 -3.84 -18.44
CA THR A 53 16.82 -5.31 -18.50
C THR A 53 15.41 -5.79 -18.84
N TYR A 54 14.38 -5.08 -18.37
CA TYR A 54 12.97 -5.40 -18.61
C TYR A 54 12.26 -4.25 -19.34
N PRO A 55 12.61 -3.98 -20.60
CA PRO A 55 12.08 -2.83 -21.35
C PRO A 55 10.55 -2.90 -21.46
N LYS A 56 9.90 -1.76 -21.25
CA LYS A 56 8.43 -1.57 -21.20
C LYS A 56 7.74 -2.18 -19.98
N ARG A 57 8.37 -3.14 -19.29
CA ARG A 57 7.80 -3.80 -18.11
C ARG A 57 8.22 -3.16 -16.77
N VAL A 58 9.41 -2.57 -16.72
CA VAL A 58 9.87 -1.76 -15.57
C VAL A 58 9.97 -0.32 -16.01
N ARG A 59 9.36 0.58 -15.26
CA ARG A 59 9.46 2.03 -15.43
C ARG A 59 9.96 2.64 -14.13
N VAL A 60 10.70 3.73 -14.23
CA VAL A 60 11.25 4.45 -13.09
C VAL A 60 10.73 5.88 -13.07
N MET A 61 10.33 6.31 -11.90
CA MET A 61 9.98 7.69 -11.61
C MET A 61 10.97 8.23 -10.58
N HIS A 62 11.96 9.00 -11.02
CA HIS A 62 12.89 9.68 -10.12
C HIS A 62 12.24 10.92 -9.55
N ARG A 63 12.35 11.07 -8.24
CA ARG A 63 11.88 12.24 -7.53
C ARG A 63 13.06 13.10 -7.06
N THR A 64 12.82 14.39 -6.87
CA THR A 64 13.89 15.34 -6.53
C THR A 64 14.45 15.19 -5.12
N GLY A 65 13.83 14.37 -4.27
CA GLY A 65 14.26 14.15 -2.90
C GLY A 65 13.31 13.26 -2.13
N LYS A 66 13.58 13.01 -0.84
CA LYS A 66 12.74 12.23 0.06
C LYS A 66 11.47 12.99 0.43
N LEU A 67 10.45 12.86 -0.41
CA LEU A 67 9.16 13.55 -0.26
C LEU A 67 8.11 12.70 0.49
N GLY A 68 8.44 11.44 0.77
CA GLY A 68 7.65 10.54 1.60
C GLY A 68 6.67 9.65 0.84
N LEU A 69 6.25 8.57 1.52
CA LEU A 69 5.50 7.44 0.96
C LEU A 69 4.17 7.85 0.30
N SER A 70 3.38 8.67 0.98
CA SER A 70 2.06 9.09 0.48
C SER A 70 2.15 9.86 -0.83
N SER A 71 3.08 10.83 -0.90
CA SER A 71 3.28 11.62 -2.12
C SER A 71 3.84 10.77 -3.27
N ALA A 72 4.65 9.74 -2.98
CA ALA A 72 5.14 8.79 -3.97
C ALA A 72 3.98 8.01 -4.60
N TYR A 73 3.12 7.41 -3.78
CA TYR A 73 1.94 6.70 -4.28
C TYR A 73 0.97 7.61 -5.03
N LEU A 74 0.64 8.78 -4.50
CA LEU A 74 -0.30 9.70 -5.15
C LEU A 74 0.21 10.19 -6.51
N GLN A 75 1.51 10.46 -6.64
CA GLN A 75 2.12 10.83 -7.91
C GLN A 75 2.09 9.66 -8.89
N ALA A 76 2.45 8.46 -8.44
CA ALA A 76 2.40 7.25 -9.26
C ALA A 76 0.98 6.93 -9.74
N PHE A 77 -0.02 7.01 -8.86
CA PHE A 77 -1.41 6.74 -9.25
C PHE A 77 -1.87 7.69 -10.35
N ARG A 78 -1.63 8.98 -10.19
CA ARG A 78 -2.00 9.98 -11.21
C ARG A 78 -1.32 9.72 -12.55
N SER A 79 -0.04 9.31 -12.56
CA SER A 79 0.68 9.00 -13.80
C SER A 79 0.16 7.75 -14.51
N LEU A 80 -0.58 6.88 -13.81
CA LEU A 80 -1.13 5.65 -14.36
C LEU A 80 -2.58 5.79 -14.87
N PHE A 81 -3.25 6.90 -14.59
CA PHE A 81 -4.66 7.06 -14.95
C PHE A 81 -4.93 7.11 -16.46
N GLU A 82 -4.00 7.59 -17.24
CA GLU A 82 -4.10 7.66 -18.71
C GLU A 82 -3.63 6.38 -19.42
N ASN A 83 -3.08 5.42 -18.66
CA ASN A 83 -2.57 4.17 -19.22
C ASN A 83 -3.66 3.10 -19.27
N THR A 84 -3.49 2.13 -20.18
CA THR A 84 -4.33 0.94 -20.29
C THR A 84 -3.98 -0.09 -19.21
N VAL A 85 -4.21 0.25 -17.95
CA VAL A 85 -3.98 -0.61 -16.79
C VAL A 85 -5.32 -0.91 -16.11
N ASP A 86 -5.56 -2.15 -15.71
CA ASP A 86 -6.81 -2.55 -15.08
C ASP A 86 -6.75 -2.39 -13.56
N ALA A 87 -5.60 -2.70 -12.97
CA ALA A 87 -5.41 -2.63 -11.52
C ALA A 87 -4.01 -2.11 -11.15
N ILE A 88 -3.93 -1.43 -10.00
CA ILE A 88 -2.71 -0.83 -9.48
C ILE A 88 -2.39 -1.44 -8.11
N GLY A 89 -1.23 -2.11 -8.03
CA GLY A 89 -0.70 -2.68 -6.80
C GLY A 89 0.09 -1.65 -5.99
N GLN A 90 -0.04 -1.69 -4.67
CA GLN A 90 0.84 -1.02 -3.71
C GLN A 90 1.67 -2.07 -2.99
N MET A 91 2.98 -1.95 -2.97
CA MET A 91 3.87 -2.90 -2.33
C MET A 91 5.14 -2.22 -1.84
N ASP A 92 5.60 -2.57 -0.64
CA ASP A 92 6.91 -2.13 -0.13
C ASP A 92 8.03 -2.98 -0.75
N ALA A 93 9.23 -2.41 -0.87
CA ALA A 93 10.38 -3.07 -1.50
C ALA A 93 11.10 -4.10 -0.59
N ASP A 94 10.83 -4.11 0.72
CA ASP A 94 11.63 -4.75 1.76
C ASP A 94 11.30 -6.24 2.04
N PHE A 95 10.52 -6.88 1.16
CA PHE A 95 10.03 -8.25 1.32
C PHE A 95 9.20 -8.52 2.57
N SER A 96 8.70 -7.48 3.25
CA SER A 96 7.70 -7.68 4.31
C SER A 96 6.37 -8.18 3.75
N HIS A 97 6.11 -7.92 2.48
CA HIS A 97 5.00 -8.45 1.71
C HIS A 97 5.49 -9.59 0.79
N ASP A 98 4.93 -10.79 0.96
CA ASP A 98 5.21 -11.90 0.04
C ASP A 98 4.58 -11.60 -1.33
N PRO A 99 5.38 -11.49 -2.41
CA PRO A 99 4.85 -11.27 -3.75
C PRO A 99 3.80 -12.29 -4.19
N SER A 100 3.90 -13.55 -3.74
CA SER A 100 2.98 -14.62 -4.12
C SER A 100 1.52 -14.33 -3.74
N ALA A 101 1.28 -13.58 -2.68
CA ALA A 101 -0.06 -13.19 -2.27
C ALA A 101 -0.79 -12.31 -3.30
N LEU A 102 -0.05 -11.65 -4.21
CA LEU A 102 -0.64 -10.88 -5.31
C LEU A 102 -1.55 -11.75 -6.21
N VAL A 103 -1.23 -13.03 -6.36
CA VAL A 103 -2.04 -13.96 -7.17
C VAL A 103 -3.46 -14.10 -6.59
N GLU A 104 -3.57 -14.26 -5.27
CA GLU A 104 -4.86 -14.34 -4.60
C GLU A 104 -5.58 -12.98 -4.57
N MET A 105 -4.83 -11.87 -4.45
CA MET A 105 -5.40 -10.53 -4.54
C MET A 105 -6.02 -10.28 -5.92
N VAL A 106 -5.38 -10.75 -7.00
CA VAL A 106 -5.87 -10.65 -8.38
C VAL A 106 -7.16 -11.44 -8.56
N LYS A 107 -7.27 -12.63 -8.02
CA LYS A 107 -8.53 -13.39 -8.03
C LYS A 107 -9.63 -12.66 -7.25
N ARG A 108 -9.27 -12.03 -6.13
CA ARG A 108 -10.24 -11.36 -5.27
C ARG A 108 -10.74 -10.04 -5.85
N ILE A 109 -9.92 -9.31 -6.62
CA ILE A 109 -10.29 -8.01 -7.20
C ILE A 109 -11.43 -8.12 -8.22
N ASP A 110 -11.68 -9.30 -8.80
CA ASP A 110 -12.81 -9.50 -9.72
C ASP A 110 -14.16 -9.19 -9.06
N THR A 111 -14.25 -9.32 -7.74
CA THR A 111 -15.47 -9.08 -6.95
C THR A 111 -15.39 -7.88 -6.01
N CYS A 112 -14.29 -7.15 -6.03
CA CYS A 112 -14.03 -6.01 -5.14
C CYS A 112 -13.43 -4.83 -5.93
N ASP A 113 -13.49 -3.64 -5.36
CA ASP A 113 -12.92 -2.41 -5.91
C ASP A 113 -11.50 -2.16 -5.35
N LEU A 114 -11.25 -2.70 -4.15
CA LEU A 114 -9.98 -2.68 -3.44
C LEU A 114 -9.78 -4.01 -2.73
N VAL A 115 -8.58 -4.56 -2.78
CA VAL A 115 -8.18 -5.73 -1.99
C VAL A 115 -7.00 -5.38 -1.10
N LEU A 116 -7.11 -5.71 0.18
CA LEU A 116 -6.07 -5.53 1.20
C LEU A 116 -5.39 -6.87 1.50
N GLY A 117 -4.08 -6.89 1.53
CA GLY A 117 -3.33 -7.96 2.18
C GLY A 117 -3.46 -7.80 3.69
N SER A 118 -4.09 -8.76 4.35
CA SER A 118 -4.49 -8.66 5.76
C SER A 118 -3.76 -9.70 6.63
N ARG A 119 -3.17 -9.21 7.71
CA ARG A 119 -2.50 -10.03 8.74
C ARG A 119 -3.48 -10.63 9.74
N TYR A 120 -4.70 -10.09 9.82
CA TYR A 120 -5.66 -10.35 10.90
C TYR A 120 -6.94 -11.06 10.45
N VAL A 121 -7.03 -11.46 9.19
CA VAL A 121 -8.05 -12.41 8.72
C VAL A 121 -7.61 -13.86 8.97
N PRO A 122 -8.52 -14.85 8.99
CA PRO A 122 -8.14 -16.25 9.09
C PRO A 122 -7.11 -16.64 8.01
N GLY A 123 -6.00 -17.24 8.41
CA GLY A 123 -4.87 -17.58 7.56
C GLY A 123 -3.80 -16.47 7.45
N GLY A 124 -4.09 -15.24 7.88
CA GLY A 124 -3.11 -14.16 7.95
C GLY A 124 -2.24 -14.25 9.22
N SER A 125 -1.01 -13.77 9.14
CA SER A 125 -0.07 -13.79 10.27
C SER A 125 1.04 -12.74 10.14
N THR A 126 1.72 -12.50 11.25
CA THR A 126 2.94 -11.70 11.32
C THR A 126 4.12 -12.60 11.61
N ASP A 127 5.33 -12.12 11.35
CA ASP A 127 6.56 -12.84 11.60
C ASP A 127 6.60 -13.47 13.00
N ILE A 128 7.00 -14.73 13.07
CA ILE A 128 7.07 -15.49 14.31
C ILE A 128 8.11 -14.92 15.27
N TYR A 129 9.19 -14.33 14.75
CA TYR A 129 10.28 -13.74 15.52
C TYR A 129 9.95 -12.34 16.07
N TRP A 130 8.83 -11.76 15.69
CA TRP A 130 8.43 -10.48 16.29
C TRP A 130 8.19 -10.65 17.79
N PRO A 131 8.77 -9.79 18.62
CA PRO A 131 8.47 -9.76 20.04
C PRO A 131 6.97 -9.60 20.28
N ILE A 132 6.46 -10.23 21.32
CA ILE A 132 5.01 -10.22 21.65
C ILE A 132 4.47 -8.79 21.78
N TRP A 133 5.25 -7.89 22.39
CA TRP A 133 4.86 -6.49 22.55
C TRP A 133 4.67 -5.79 21.19
N ARG A 134 5.50 -6.11 20.17
CA ARG A 134 5.38 -5.56 18.81
C ARG A 134 4.13 -6.08 18.12
N LYS A 135 3.82 -7.37 18.30
CA LYS A 135 2.57 -7.97 17.78
C LYS A 135 1.35 -7.33 18.43
N ALA A 136 1.37 -7.18 19.76
CA ALA A 136 0.28 -6.55 20.51
C ALA A 136 0.08 -5.08 20.09
N LEU A 137 1.16 -4.32 19.93
CA LEU A 137 1.11 -2.91 19.51
C LEU A 137 0.56 -2.77 18.10
N SER A 138 0.99 -3.61 17.17
CA SER A 138 0.47 -3.61 15.79
C SER A 138 -1.02 -3.95 15.74
N ALA A 139 -1.43 -4.98 16.48
CA ALA A 139 -2.83 -5.37 16.57
C ALA A 139 -3.70 -4.30 17.24
N TRP A 140 -3.19 -3.68 18.31
CA TRP A 140 -3.88 -2.59 19.00
C TRP A 140 -4.03 -1.35 18.12
N GLY A 141 -2.98 -0.92 17.43
CA GLY A 141 -3.05 0.23 16.53
C GLY A 141 -4.05 0.03 15.39
N ASN A 142 -4.08 -1.17 14.83
CA ASN A 142 -5.07 -1.54 13.81
C ASN A 142 -6.50 -1.57 14.41
N PHE A 143 -6.68 -2.21 15.57
CA PHE A 143 -7.97 -2.23 16.27
C PHE A 143 -8.46 -0.83 16.60
N TYR A 144 -7.59 0.04 17.12
CA TYR A 144 -7.89 1.44 17.40
C TYR A 144 -8.38 2.19 16.16
N ALA A 145 -7.60 2.15 15.07
CA ALA A 145 -7.95 2.87 13.85
C ALA A 145 -9.28 2.40 13.27
N ARG A 146 -9.48 1.09 13.10
CA ARG A 146 -10.72 0.54 12.54
C ARG A 146 -11.95 0.80 13.41
N SER A 147 -11.79 0.82 14.75
CA SER A 147 -12.89 1.05 15.68
C SER A 147 -13.37 2.50 15.65
N ILE A 148 -12.46 3.48 15.65
CA ILE A 148 -12.79 4.90 15.55
C ILE A 148 -13.44 5.19 14.19
N LEU A 149 -12.88 4.66 13.11
CA LEU A 149 -13.38 4.85 11.76
C LEU A 149 -14.60 3.97 11.43
N ARG A 150 -15.00 3.07 12.33
CA ARG A 150 -16.14 2.16 12.19
C ARG A 150 -16.05 1.33 10.89
N MET A 151 -14.85 0.89 10.53
CA MET A 151 -14.64 0.05 9.35
C MET A 151 -14.79 -1.44 9.69
N PRO A 152 -15.56 -2.22 8.91
CA PRO A 152 -15.73 -3.66 9.12
C PRO A 152 -14.55 -4.47 8.56
N LEU A 153 -13.37 -3.85 8.41
CA LEU A 153 -12.15 -4.46 7.93
C LEU A 153 -11.31 -4.96 9.10
N ARG A 154 -10.52 -5.99 8.87
CA ARG A 154 -9.65 -6.56 9.90
C ARG A 154 -8.25 -5.97 9.90
N ASP A 155 -7.74 -5.53 8.73
CA ASP A 155 -6.44 -4.86 8.62
C ASP A 155 -6.50 -3.60 7.76
N VAL A 156 -6.56 -2.45 8.40
CA VAL A 156 -6.61 -1.13 7.72
C VAL A 156 -5.24 -0.47 7.62
N THR A 157 -4.23 -1.02 8.31
CA THR A 157 -2.90 -0.43 8.42
C THR A 157 -1.88 -1.06 7.47
N GLY A 158 -2.22 -2.16 6.81
CA GLY A 158 -1.35 -2.84 5.84
C GLY A 158 -1.09 -1.99 4.59
N GLY A 159 0.15 -2.02 4.09
CA GLY A 159 0.57 -1.32 2.88
C GLY A 159 0.36 -2.12 1.60
N PHE A 160 0.19 -3.44 1.68
CA PHE A 160 0.00 -4.29 0.51
C PHE A 160 -1.45 -4.23 0.03
N ARG A 161 -1.67 -3.67 -1.17
CA ARG A 161 -3.00 -3.39 -1.69
C ARG A 161 -3.07 -3.58 -3.19
N LEU A 162 -4.25 -3.96 -3.68
CA LEU A 162 -4.56 -3.98 -5.10
C LEU A 162 -5.84 -3.18 -5.32
N TRP A 163 -5.76 -2.17 -6.14
CA TRP A 163 -6.84 -1.24 -6.47
C TRP A 163 -7.30 -1.48 -7.90
N ARG A 164 -8.59 -1.45 -8.17
CA ARG A 164 -9.03 -1.17 -9.54
C ARG A 164 -8.61 0.24 -9.91
N ARG A 165 -8.13 0.46 -11.12
CA ARG A 165 -7.76 1.80 -11.60
C ARG A 165 -8.93 2.77 -11.48
N GLU A 166 -10.12 2.33 -11.89
CA GLU A 166 -11.36 3.12 -11.84
C GLU A 166 -11.69 3.60 -10.43
N THR A 167 -11.44 2.76 -9.42
CA THR A 167 -11.63 3.12 -8.02
C THR A 167 -10.74 4.29 -7.62
N LEU A 168 -9.44 4.24 -7.95
CA LEU A 168 -8.51 5.33 -7.66
C LEU A 168 -8.86 6.61 -8.43
N GLN A 169 -9.31 6.48 -9.69
CA GLN A 169 -9.75 7.63 -10.49
C GLN A 169 -11.01 8.32 -9.95
N ALA A 170 -11.93 7.54 -9.36
CA ALA A 170 -13.16 8.06 -8.77
C ALA A 170 -12.95 8.66 -7.37
N MET A 171 -11.79 8.41 -6.74
CA MET A 171 -11.46 8.96 -5.42
C MET A 171 -10.91 10.39 -5.53
N PRO A 172 -11.36 11.34 -4.68
CA PRO A 172 -10.81 12.68 -4.61
C PRO A 172 -9.42 12.68 -3.93
N LEU A 173 -8.40 12.21 -4.65
CA LEU A 173 -7.05 12.01 -4.12
C LEU A 173 -6.38 13.32 -3.68
N GLU A 174 -6.85 14.46 -4.12
CA GLU A 174 -6.42 15.80 -3.66
C GLU A 174 -6.81 16.09 -2.21
N ARG A 175 -7.81 15.40 -1.67
CA ARG A 175 -8.22 15.50 -0.26
C ARG A 175 -7.31 14.72 0.68
N VAL A 176 -6.52 13.77 0.16
CA VAL A 176 -5.63 12.91 0.96
C VAL A 176 -4.44 13.73 1.44
N LYS A 177 -4.32 13.89 2.76
CA LYS A 177 -3.30 14.72 3.41
C LYS A 177 -2.42 13.97 4.40
N ALA A 178 -2.79 12.74 4.77
CA ALA A 178 -2.00 11.97 5.69
C ALA A 178 -0.66 11.53 5.07
N SER A 179 0.36 11.47 5.89
CA SER A 179 1.69 11.00 5.55
C SER A 179 2.05 9.73 6.34
N GLY A 180 3.06 9.02 5.90
CA GLY A 180 3.54 7.82 6.60
C GLY A 180 2.47 6.74 6.71
N TYR A 181 2.36 6.11 7.87
CA TYR A 181 1.46 4.98 8.09
C TYR A 181 -0.04 5.34 8.03
N ILE A 182 -0.40 6.58 8.35
CA ILE A 182 -1.80 7.01 8.33
C ILE A 182 -2.32 7.16 6.90
N PHE A 183 -1.46 7.35 5.92
CA PHE A 183 -1.83 7.36 4.51
C PHE A 183 -2.61 6.10 4.12
N THR A 184 -2.14 4.93 4.55
CA THR A 184 -2.83 3.67 4.22
C THR A 184 -4.21 3.60 4.86
N VAL A 185 -4.34 4.05 6.12
CA VAL A 185 -5.62 4.12 6.83
C VAL A 185 -6.57 5.10 6.14
N GLU A 186 -6.09 6.30 5.78
CA GLU A 186 -6.88 7.34 5.11
C GLU A 186 -7.41 6.87 3.76
N MET A 187 -6.58 6.24 2.94
CA MET A 187 -6.97 5.70 1.64
C MET A 187 -8.06 4.63 1.75
N ALA A 188 -7.92 3.67 2.69
CA ALA A 188 -8.93 2.65 2.92
C ALA A 188 -10.25 3.26 3.43
N TYR A 189 -10.14 4.25 4.31
CA TYR A 189 -11.31 4.94 4.86
C TYR A 189 -12.05 5.77 3.82
N LEU A 190 -11.32 6.50 2.98
CA LEU A 190 -11.91 7.24 1.86
C LEU A 190 -12.66 6.33 0.91
N ALA A 191 -12.05 5.20 0.50
CA ALA A 191 -12.72 4.19 -0.31
C ALA A 191 -13.98 3.64 0.39
N TRP A 192 -13.90 3.36 1.69
CA TRP A 192 -15.04 2.92 2.50
C TRP A 192 -16.17 3.97 2.55
N CYS A 193 -15.85 5.24 2.76
CA CYS A 193 -16.83 6.33 2.79
C CYS A 193 -17.55 6.52 1.44
N LEU A 194 -16.85 6.31 0.34
CA LEU A 194 -17.41 6.36 -1.02
C LEU A 194 -18.26 5.15 -1.39
N GLY A 195 -18.29 4.11 -0.54
CA GLY A 195 -19.11 2.93 -0.76
C GLY A 195 -18.47 1.82 -1.59
N PHE A 196 -17.17 1.93 -1.90
CA PHE A 196 -16.45 0.90 -2.62
C PHE A 196 -16.38 -0.40 -1.84
N LYS A 197 -16.42 -1.52 -2.56
CA LYS A 197 -16.35 -2.86 -2.00
C LYS A 197 -14.91 -3.24 -1.74
N ILE A 198 -14.56 -3.43 -0.46
CA ILE A 198 -13.22 -3.76 -0.02
C ILE A 198 -13.15 -5.22 0.40
N GLY A 199 -12.25 -5.98 -0.21
CA GLY A 199 -11.92 -7.35 0.15
C GLY A 199 -10.63 -7.45 0.94
N GLU A 200 -10.46 -8.56 1.66
CA GLU A 200 -9.21 -8.88 2.36
C GLU A 200 -8.74 -10.28 1.95
N VAL A 201 -7.43 -10.43 1.78
CA VAL A 201 -6.74 -11.68 1.49
C VAL A 201 -5.70 -11.92 2.59
N PRO A 202 -5.61 -13.14 3.16
CA PRO A 202 -4.61 -13.42 4.19
C PRO A 202 -3.20 -13.30 3.63
N ILE A 203 -2.33 -12.63 4.39
CA ILE A 203 -0.90 -12.56 4.09
C ILE A 203 -0.07 -12.93 5.31
N TYR A 204 1.12 -13.48 5.05
CA TYR A 204 2.20 -13.52 6.02
C TYR A 204 3.01 -12.23 5.88
N PHE A 205 3.13 -11.47 6.97
CA PHE A 205 3.93 -10.25 7.01
C PHE A 205 5.27 -10.56 7.66
N ALA A 206 6.31 -10.72 6.84
CA ALA A 206 7.66 -11.01 7.28
C ALA A 206 8.30 -9.81 8.01
N ASP A 207 9.31 -10.07 8.83
CA ASP A 207 10.20 -8.98 9.25
C ASP A 207 11.09 -8.58 8.07
N ARG A 208 11.48 -7.32 8.04
CA ARG A 208 12.34 -6.78 6.97
C ARG A 208 13.63 -7.57 6.90
N ARG A 209 14.02 -7.99 5.71
CA ARG A 209 15.30 -8.69 5.53
C ARG A 209 16.48 -7.74 5.72
N TRP A 210 16.32 -6.46 5.31
CA TRP A 210 17.32 -5.41 5.43
C TRP A 210 16.66 -4.10 5.86
N GLY A 211 17.39 -3.26 6.62
CA GLY A 211 16.92 -1.96 7.11
C GLY A 211 16.42 -1.96 8.55
N LYS A 212 16.24 -0.76 9.11
CA LYS A 212 15.76 -0.55 10.51
C LYS A 212 14.34 -0.02 10.51
N SER A 213 13.52 -0.49 11.45
CA SER A 213 12.17 0.05 11.67
C SER A 213 12.24 1.51 12.10
N LYS A 214 11.45 2.36 11.42
CA LYS A 214 11.36 3.82 11.71
C LYS A 214 10.27 4.17 12.73
N MET A 215 9.60 3.17 13.34
CA MET A 215 8.51 3.39 14.30
C MET A 215 9.05 3.86 15.63
N SER A 216 8.77 5.11 16.01
CA SER A 216 9.01 5.65 17.35
C SER A 216 7.69 5.86 18.09
N PHE A 217 7.74 5.97 19.43
CA PHE A 217 6.56 6.26 20.26
C PHE A 217 5.86 7.56 19.84
N LYS A 218 6.64 8.59 19.47
CA LYS A 218 6.10 9.86 18.96
C LYS A 218 5.24 9.67 17.71
N ILE A 219 5.70 8.83 16.77
CA ILE A 219 4.95 8.52 15.54
C ILE A 219 3.64 7.81 15.86
N GLN A 220 3.61 6.95 16.88
CA GLN A 220 2.41 6.23 17.29
C GLN A 220 1.36 7.15 17.91
N VAL A 221 1.77 8.08 18.80
CA VAL A 221 0.86 9.07 19.38
C VAL A 221 0.32 10.01 18.31
N GLU A 222 1.18 10.49 17.40
CA GLU A 222 0.76 11.30 16.26
C GLU A 222 -0.26 10.55 15.37
N ALA A 223 0.00 9.28 15.10
CA ALA A 223 -0.91 8.43 14.34
C ALA A 223 -2.29 8.32 15.00
N ALA A 224 -2.34 8.14 16.33
CA ALA A 224 -3.59 8.05 17.07
C ALA A 224 -4.45 9.32 16.94
N VAL A 225 -3.84 10.49 17.03
CA VAL A 225 -4.54 11.78 16.82
C VAL A 225 -5.01 11.94 15.37
N ARG A 226 -4.17 11.56 14.41
CA ARG A 226 -4.47 11.68 12.99
C ARG A 226 -5.66 10.83 12.55
N VAL A 227 -5.94 9.69 13.20
CA VAL A 227 -7.14 8.87 12.91
C VAL A 227 -8.43 9.69 13.10
N TRP A 228 -8.51 10.52 14.13
CA TRP A 228 -9.65 11.42 14.35
C TRP A 228 -9.73 12.51 13.28
N GLN A 229 -8.59 13.07 12.88
CA GLN A 229 -8.55 14.06 11.79
C GLN A 229 -9.06 13.45 10.48
N VAL A 230 -8.67 12.22 10.17
CA VAL A 230 -9.17 11.47 9.00
C VAL A 230 -10.69 11.29 9.10
N MET A 231 -11.22 10.87 10.25
CA MET A 231 -12.65 10.71 10.45
C MET A 231 -13.42 12.02 10.17
N TRP A 232 -12.91 13.14 10.66
CA TRP A 232 -13.56 14.44 10.47
C TRP A 232 -13.40 14.98 9.05
N ALA A 233 -12.29 14.73 8.38
CA ALA A 233 -12.04 15.18 7.02
C ALA A 233 -13.04 14.62 5.99
N TYR A 234 -13.61 13.44 6.27
CA TYR A 234 -14.55 12.74 5.37
C TYR A 234 -15.96 12.60 5.93
N ARG A 235 -16.33 13.37 6.97
CA ARG A 235 -17.65 13.31 7.58
C ARG A 235 -18.80 13.61 6.60
N ASP A 236 -18.54 14.46 5.60
CA ASP A 236 -19.47 14.80 4.53
C ASP A 236 -19.82 13.61 3.62
N LEU A 237 -18.89 12.68 3.45
CA LEU A 237 -19.10 11.46 2.66
C LEU A 237 -19.87 10.39 3.45
N GLN A 238 -19.72 10.35 4.78
CA GLN A 238 -20.47 9.42 5.63
C GLN A 238 -21.97 9.70 5.60
N HIS A 239 -22.39 10.97 5.58
CA HIS A 239 -23.80 11.36 5.48
C HIS A 239 -24.45 10.87 4.18
N LYS A 240 -23.72 10.90 3.06
CA LYS A 240 -24.23 10.37 1.78
C LYS A 240 -24.51 8.88 1.83
N LYS A 241 -23.67 8.11 2.53
CA LYS A 241 -23.85 6.66 2.70
C LYS A 241 -25.06 6.32 3.60
N SER A 242 -25.36 7.15 4.61
CA SER A 242 -26.53 6.97 5.49
C SER A 242 -27.85 7.25 4.78
N LEU A 243 -27.87 8.15 3.81
CA LEU A 243 -29.07 8.51 3.03
C LEU A 243 -29.35 7.52 1.86
N ALA A 244 -28.36 6.69 1.49
CA ALA A 244 -28.47 5.72 0.41
C ALA A 244 -28.84 4.29 0.90
N ARG A 245 -29.07 4.13 2.22
CA ARG A 245 -29.59 2.93 2.87
C ARG A 245 -31.02 3.13 3.35
#